data_52f5d067c83d243461b74d764bb3d8cc
#
_entry.id   52f5d067c83d243461b74d764bb3d8cc
#
_cell.length_a   1.000
_cell.length_b   1.000
_cell.length_c   1.000
_cell.angle_alpha   90.00
_cell.angle_beta   90.00
_cell.angle_gamma   90.00
#
_symmetry.space_group_name_H-M   'P 1'
#
loop_
_entity.id
_entity.type
_entity.pdbx_description
1 polymer ?
#
loop_
_entity_poly.entity_id
_entity_poly.type
_entity_poly.pdbx_seq_one_letter_code
_entity_poly.pdbx_strand_id
1 'polypeptide(L)'
;MFTHAAVGAAAAVAFAPAGAPVQFWPVAVLSATIADADALSFIIQGSYSDLWRHRGFFHSLFFGLVLTFFWLLFFPDIEAFSGRWFSYFLFFFLTFASHGFLDALTNGGRGVTFFAPFDNTRYFLPWSPIMASPIRLRSFFGKWGYAVLQNEMRWIWLPCFSVAAFSRLIRLLA
;
A
#
# COMPACT_ATOMS: atom_id res chain seq x y z
N MET A 1 0.90 -1.74 -8.51
CA MET A 1 2.00 -2.59 -7.96
C MET A 1 3.31 -1.84 -7.73
N PHE A 2 4.04 -1.36 -8.78
CA PHE A 2 5.37 -0.74 -8.59
C PHE A 2 5.32 0.49 -7.68
N THR A 3 4.33 1.33 -7.83
CA THR A 3 4.18 2.55 -7.02
C THR A 3 3.92 2.25 -5.55
N HIS A 4 3.07 1.26 -5.23
CA HIS A 4 2.85 0.84 -3.85
C HIS A 4 4.11 0.25 -3.23
N ALA A 5 4.90 -0.54 -4.00
CA ALA A 5 6.20 -1.03 -3.54
C ALA A 5 7.18 0.11 -3.23
N ALA A 6 7.23 1.12 -4.10
CA ALA A 6 8.06 2.32 -3.88
C ALA A 6 7.62 3.08 -2.61
N VAL A 7 6.31 3.20 -2.36
CA VAL A 7 5.77 3.81 -1.13
C VAL A 7 6.15 3.01 0.11
N GLY A 8 5.99 1.67 0.08
CA GLY A 8 6.40 0.80 1.18
C GLY A 8 7.89 0.90 1.50
N ALA A 9 8.74 0.92 0.47
CA ALA A 9 10.18 1.10 0.63
C ALA A 9 10.53 2.49 1.18
N ALA A 10 9.93 3.55 0.66
CA ALA A 10 10.14 4.92 1.13
C ALA A 10 9.67 5.08 2.59
N ALA A 11 8.52 4.51 2.95
CA ALA A 11 8.03 4.50 4.32
C ALA A 11 9.00 3.77 5.27
N ALA A 12 9.53 2.61 4.85
CA ALA A 12 10.54 1.90 5.64
C ALA A 12 11.80 2.77 5.84
N VAL A 13 12.32 3.41 4.80
CA VAL A 13 13.48 4.30 4.91
C VAL A 13 13.18 5.47 5.85
N ALA A 14 12.00 6.08 5.74
CA ALA A 14 11.61 7.24 6.54
C ALA A 14 11.36 6.91 8.02
N PHE A 15 10.72 5.78 8.32
CA PHE A 15 10.09 5.53 9.62
C PHE A 15 10.52 4.22 10.30
N ALA A 16 11.41 3.41 9.71
CA ALA A 16 11.88 2.20 10.36
C ALA A 16 12.41 2.52 11.77
N PRO A 17 12.01 1.76 12.79
CA PRO A 17 12.56 1.91 14.13
C PRO A 17 14.08 1.67 14.16
N ALA A 18 14.77 2.29 15.12
CA ALA A 18 16.19 2.04 15.33
C ALA A 18 16.42 0.54 15.59
N GLY A 19 17.41 -0.05 14.93
CA GLY A 19 17.70 -1.48 15.05
C GLY A 19 16.61 -2.41 14.46
N ALA A 20 15.83 -1.92 13.49
CA ALA A 20 14.86 -2.77 12.79
C ALA A 20 15.57 -3.97 12.14
N PRO A 21 15.12 -5.21 12.38
CA PRO A 21 15.74 -6.40 11.84
C PRO A 21 15.52 -6.51 10.32
N VAL A 22 16.31 -7.35 9.64
CA VAL A 22 16.31 -7.45 8.17
C VAL A 22 14.94 -7.77 7.59
N GLN A 23 14.14 -8.60 8.25
CA GLN A 23 12.78 -8.96 7.80
C GLN A 23 11.80 -7.77 7.82
N PHE A 24 12.10 -6.70 8.54
CA PHE A 24 11.25 -5.50 8.55
C PHE A 24 11.07 -4.90 7.14
N TRP A 25 12.13 -4.87 6.36
CA TRP A 25 12.16 -4.25 5.03
C TRP A 25 11.25 -4.94 4.01
N PRO A 26 11.37 -6.27 3.80
CA PRO A 26 10.44 -6.96 2.89
C PRO A 26 9.00 -6.93 3.40
N VAL A 27 8.75 -7.02 4.72
CA VAL A 27 7.39 -6.95 5.27
C VAL A 27 6.77 -5.57 5.03
N ALA A 28 7.54 -4.48 5.12
CA ALA A 28 7.07 -3.13 4.80
C ALA A 28 6.61 -3.01 3.33
N VAL A 29 7.40 -3.54 2.39
CA VAL A 29 7.05 -3.54 0.96
C VAL A 29 5.84 -4.43 0.70
N LEU A 30 5.79 -5.62 1.31
CA LEU A 30 4.64 -6.53 1.21
C LEU A 30 3.36 -5.91 1.77
N SER A 31 3.43 -5.21 2.92
CA SER A 31 2.29 -4.50 3.49
C SER A 31 1.69 -3.50 2.49
N ALA A 32 2.53 -2.79 1.75
CA ALA A 32 2.08 -1.83 0.76
C ALA A 32 1.55 -2.45 -0.53
N THR A 33 1.83 -3.72 -0.82
CA THR A 33 1.57 -4.31 -2.15
C THR A 33 0.62 -5.48 -2.15
N ILE A 34 0.45 -6.17 -1.02
CA ILE A 34 -0.25 -7.46 -0.95
C ILE A 34 -1.74 -7.35 -1.32
N ALA A 35 -2.36 -6.19 -1.12
CA ALA A 35 -3.74 -5.96 -1.52
C ALA A 35 -3.94 -6.20 -3.03
N ASP A 36 -2.96 -5.84 -3.86
CA ASP A 36 -2.96 -6.06 -5.31
C ASP A 36 -2.89 -7.56 -5.71
N ALA A 37 -2.68 -8.49 -4.75
CA ALA A 37 -2.78 -9.92 -5.05
C ALA A 37 -4.18 -10.32 -5.52
N ASP A 38 -5.20 -9.54 -5.18
CA ASP A 38 -6.57 -9.73 -5.69
C ASP A 38 -6.69 -9.49 -7.20
N ALA A 39 -5.72 -8.83 -7.83
CA ALA A 39 -5.64 -8.70 -9.29
C ALA A 39 -5.56 -10.07 -9.99
N LEU A 40 -5.16 -11.14 -9.30
CA LEU A 40 -5.28 -12.52 -9.80
C LEU A 40 -6.73 -12.90 -10.13
N SER A 41 -7.72 -12.26 -9.50
CA SER A 41 -9.14 -12.44 -9.83
C SER A 41 -9.48 -12.09 -11.29
N PHE A 42 -8.69 -11.23 -11.95
CA PHE A 42 -8.83 -10.96 -13.38
C PHE A 42 -8.37 -12.11 -14.28
N ILE A 43 -7.48 -12.97 -13.77
CA ILE A 43 -6.93 -14.11 -14.50
C ILE A 43 -7.86 -15.31 -14.33
N ILE A 44 -8.43 -15.47 -13.15
CA ILE A 44 -9.38 -16.54 -12.83
C ILE A 44 -10.77 -16.05 -13.25
N GLN A 45 -11.16 -16.37 -14.50
CA GLN A 45 -12.47 -16.02 -15.05
C GLN A 45 -13.58 -16.71 -14.25
N GLY A 46 -14.14 -16.01 -13.24
CA GLY A 46 -15.23 -16.50 -12.43
C GLY A 46 -16.23 -15.38 -12.10
N SER A 47 -17.51 -15.75 -11.86
CA SER A 47 -18.54 -14.82 -11.38
C SER A 47 -18.37 -14.61 -9.87
N TYR A 48 -17.35 -13.85 -9.48
CA TYR A 48 -17.16 -13.49 -8.08
C TYR A 48 -18.10 -12.35 -7.68
N SER A 49 -18.55 -12.36 -6.43
CA SER A 49 -19.26 -11.21 -5.85
C SER A 49 -18.34 -9.98 -5.89
N ASP A 50 -18.91 -8.78 -5.91
CA ASP A 50 -18.15 -7.52 -5.94
C ASP A 50 -17.15 -7.39 -4.77
N LEU A 51 -17.41 -8.09 -3.67
CA LEU A 51 -16.54 -8.13 -2.49
C LEU A 51 -15.15 -8.72 -2.79
N TRP A 52 -15.06 -9.74 -3.64
CA TRP A 52 -13.81 -10.45 -3.95
C TRP A 52 -13.10 -9.93 -5.22
N ARG A 53 -13.69 -8.94 -5.87
CA ARG A 53 -13.06 -8.29 -7.03
C ARG A 53 -11.99 -7.30 -6.59
N HIS A 54 -11.12 -6.97 -7.52
CA HIS A 54 -10.08 -5.96 -7.33
C HIS A 54 -10.62 -4.68 -6.70
N ARG A 55 -9.88 -4.15 -5.71
CA ARG A 55 -10.26 -3.07 -4.79
C ARG A 55 -11.44 -3.43 -3.87
N GLY A 56 -11.70 -4.73 -3.68
CA GLY A 56 -12.67 -5.28 -2.76
C GLY A 56 -12.10 -5.55 -1.37
N PHE A 57 -12.48 -6.67 -0.77
CA PHE A 57 -12.14 -7.06 0.61
C PHE A 57 -10.64 -6.93 0.93
N PHE A 58 -9.76 -7.33 0.01
CA PHE A 58 -8.30 -7.26 0.22
C PHE A 58 -7.76 -5.82 0.30
N HIS A 59 -8.56 -4.81 -0.03
CA HIS A 59 -8.21 -3.39 0.14
C HIS A 59 -8.89 -2.75 1.36
N SER A 60 -9.64 -3.53 2.15
CA SER A 60 -10.33 -3.02 3.33
C SER A 60 -9.38 -2.80 4.50
N LEU A 61 -9.73 -1.83 5.35
CA LEU A 61 -9.02 -1.57 6.60
C LEU A 61 -9.11 -2.77 7.55
N PHE A 62 -10.21 -3.53 7.51
CA PHE A 62 -10.36 -4.75 8.29
C PHE A 62 -9.35 -5.82 7.88
N PHE A 63 -9.18 -6.06 6.58
CA PHE A 63 -8.16 -6.98 6.10
C PHE A 63 -6.75 -6.50 6.48
N GLY A 64 -6.49 -5.19 6.35
CA GLY A 64 -5.23 -4.59 6.79
C GLY A 64 -4.94 -4.79 8.27
N LEU A 65 -5.96 -4.70 9.12
CA LEU A 65 -5.85 -4.99 10.54
C LEU A 65 -5.43 -6.44 10.80
N VAL A 66 -6.14 -7.40 10.21
CA VAL A 66 -5.83 -8.84 10.32
C VAL A 66 -4.43 -9.15 9.81
N LEU A 67 -4.08 -8.61 8.65
CA LEU A 67 -2.76 -8.76 8.05
C LEU A 67 -1.64 -8.20 8.94
N THR A 68 -1.88 -7.06 9.59
CA THR A 68 -0.90 -6.45 10.49
C THR A 68 -0.61 -7.34 11.69
N PHE A 69 -1.64 -7.95 12.29
CA PHE A 69 -1.42 -8.95 13.35
C PHE A 69 -0.62 -10.16 12.85
N PHE A 70 -0.91 -10.61 11.62
CA PHE A 70 -0.13 -11.70 11.01
C PHE A 70 1.34 -11.29 10.81
N TRP A 71 1.63 -10.07 10.34
CA TRP A 71 3.01 -9.58 10.19
C TRP A 71 3.77 -9.54 11.51
N LEU A 72 3.12 -9.20 12.61
CA LEU A 72 3.77 -9.13 13.92
C LEU A 72 4.30 -10.49 14.41
N LEU A 73 3.76 -11.61 13.91
CA LEU A 73 4.28 -12.95 14.20
C LEU A 73 5.70 -13.18 13.67
N PHE A 74 6.14 -12.39 12.69
CA PHE A 74 7.52 -12.44 12.18
C PHE A 74 8.54 -11.70 13.05
N PHE A 75 8.08 -11.10 14.18
CA PHE A 75 8.90 -10.34 15.11
C PHE A 75 8.74 -10.87 16.55
N PRO A 76 9.11 -12.14 16.79
CA PRO A 76 8.87 -12.80 18.08
C PRO A 76 9.63 -12.15 19.25
N ASP A 77 10.74 -11.44 18.97
CA ASP A 77 11.55 -10.75 19.99
C ASP A 77 10.92 -9.44 20.47
N ILE A 78 9.77 -9.05 19.92
CA ILE A 78 9.06 -7.86 20.35
C ILE A 78 7.98 -8.28 21.35
N GLU A 79 8.14 -7.83 22.59
CA GLU A 79 7.14 -8.05 23.63
C GLU A 79 5.77 -7.50 23.21
N ALA A 80 4.75 -8.35 23.28
CA ALA A 80 3.39 -8.00 22.90
C ALA A 80 2.87 -6.83 23.74
N PHE A 81 2.18 -5.90 23.09
CA PHE A 81 1.62 -4.68 23.68
C PHE A 81 2.63 -3.70 24.26
N SER A 82 3.94 -3.90 24.03
CA SER A 82 4.96 -2.90 24.35
C SER A 82 4.87 -1.69 23.42
N GLY A 83 5.51 -0.58 23.76
CA GLY A 83 5.61 0.60 22.90
C GLY A 83 6.23 0.29 21.54
N ARG A 84 7.21 -0.64 21.50
CA ARG A 84 7.83 -1.12 20.25
C ARG A 84 6.84 -1.92 19.41
N TRP A 85 6.04 -2.77 20.02
CA TRP A 85 4.99 -3.54 19.36
C TRP A 85 3.96 -2.61 18.69
N PHE A 86 3.47 -1.59 19.41
CA PHE A 86 2.56 -0.59 18.86
C PHE A 86 3.18 0.21 17.72
N SER A 87 4.47 0.50 17.77
CA SER A 87 5.16 1.20 16.69
C SER A 87 5.19 0.36 15.40
N TYR A 88 5.46 -0.95 15.51
CA TYR A 88 5.42 -1.89 14.36
C TYR A 88 4.00 -2.08 13.85
N PHE A 89 3.05 -2.26 14.76
CA PHE A 89 1.63 -2.36 14.42
C PHE A 89 1.18 -1.14 13.60
N LEU A 90 1.39 0.05 14.12
CA LEU A 90 0.99 1.28 13.48
C LEU A 90 1.69 1.46 12.12
N PHE A 91 2.99 1.17 12.06
CA PHE A 91 3.76 1.25 10.82
C PHE A 91 3.19 0.34 9.73
N PHE A 92 3.02 -0.95 9.99
CA PHE A 92 2.54 -1.91 8.99
C PHE A 92 1.08 -1.64 8.60
N PHE A 93 0.24 -1.29 9.58
CA PHE A 93 -1.16 -0.94 9.30
C PHE A 93 -1.28 0.31 8.42
N LEU A 94 -0.57 1.38 8.74
CA LEU A 94 -0.59 2.61 7.93
C LEU A 94 0.03 2.40 6.55
N THR A 95 1.10 1.61 6.47
CA THR A 95 1.72 1.25 5.20
C THR A 95 0.75 0.45 4.32
N PHE A 96 0.00 -0.48 4.89
CA PHE A 96 -1.08 -1.17 4.18
C PHE A 96 -2.21 -0.21 3.78
N ALA A 97 -2.71 0.59 4.72
CA ALA A 97 -3.82 1.52 4.47
C ALA A 97 -3.48 2.53 3.37
N SER A 98 -2.21 2.95 3.26
CA SER A 98 -1.75 3.86 2.20
C SER A 98 -2.03 3.32 0.81
N HIS A 99 -2.04 2.00 0.59
CA HIS A 99 -2.41 1.37 -0.66
C HIS A 99 -3.84 1.75 -1.08
N GLY A 100 -4.82 1.47 -0.22
CA GLY A 100 -6.23 1.79 -0.48
C GLY A 100 -6.47 3.30 -0.66
N PHE A 101 -5.77 4.15 0.11
CA PHE A 101 -5.86 5.60 -0.05
C PHE A 101 -5.32 6.07 -1.40
N LEU A 102 -4.18 5.58 -1.85
CA LEU A 102 -3.62 5.91 -3.17
C LEU A 102 -4.55 5.43 -4.30
N ASP A 103 -5.15 4.27 -4.14
CA ASP A 103 -6.14 3.74 -5.07
C ASP A 103 -7.40 4.59 -5.13
N ALA A 104 -7.87 5.10 -4.00
CA ALA A 104 -9.01 6.01 -3.94
C ALA A 104 -8.71 7.41 -4.53
N LEU A 105 -7.43 7.80 -4.64
CA LEU A 105 -6.94 9.00 -5.33
C LEU A 105 -6.79 8.80 -6.84
N THR A 106 -7.06 7.63 -7.39
CA THR A 106 -6.97 7.41 -8.84
C THR A 106 -8.23 7.87 -9.57
N ASN A 107 -8.07 8.36 -10.78
CA ASN A 107 -9.17 8.86 -11.63
C ASN A 107 -9.90 7.77 -12.41
N GLY A 108 -9.75 6.50 -12.03
CA GLY A 108 -10.39 5.37 -12.72
C GLY A 108 -10.50 4.13 -11.86
N GLY A 109 -11.13 3.11 -12.42
CA GLY A 109 -11.42 1.87 -11.70
C GLY A 109 -12.78 1.90 -11.02
N ARG A 110 -12.93 1.15 -9.91
CA ARG A 110 -14.24 0.94 -9.24
C ARG A 110 -14.35 1.59 -7.85
N GLY A 111 -13.34 2.33 -7.40
CA GLY A 111 -13.26 2.77 -6.01
C GLY A 111 -12.87 1.63 -5.06
N VAL A 112 -12.64 1.93 -3.81
CA VAL A 112 -12.09 1.05 -2.77
C VAL A 112 -13.15 0.77 -1.70
N THR A 113 -13.32 -0.49 -1.30
CA THR A 113 -14.23 -0.89 -0.22
C THR A 113 -13.53 -0.83 1.14
N PHE A 114 -13.29 0.39 1.67
CA PHE A 114 -12.55 0.57 2.92
C PHE A 114 -13.15 -0.18 4.11
N PHE A 115 -14.46 -0.29 4.17
CA PHE A 115 -15.18 -0.82 5.35
C PHE A 115 -15.69 -2.24 5.15
N ALA A 116 -15.30 -2.93 4.08
CA ALA A 116 -15.64 -4.34 3.91
C ALA A 116 -15.04 -5.19 5.04
N PRO A 117 -15.71 -6.26 5.50
CA PRO A 117 -16.95 -6.84 4.98
C PRO A 117 -18.23 -6.18 5.52
N PHE A 118 -18.15 -5.19 6.40
CA PHE A 118 -19.30 -4.60 7.10
C PHE A 118 -20.12 -3.66 6.20
N ASP A 119 -19.40 -2.90 5.33
CA ASP A 119 -19.98 -2.05 4.30
C ASP A 119 -19.19 -2.22 3.00
N ASN A 120 -19.89 -2.63 1.94
CA ASN A 120 -19.30 -2.87 0.62
C ASN A 120 -19.37 -1.65 -0.30
N THR A 121 -19.72 -0.48 0.24
CA THR A 121 -19.72 0.78 -0.51
C THR A 121 -18.31 1.08 -1.01
N ARG A 122 -18.23 1.52 -2.26
CA ARG A 122 -16.97 1.83 -2.94
C ARG A 122 -16.72 3.32 -2.92
N TYR A 123 -15.55 3.69 -2.45
CA TYR A 123 -15.16 5.08 -2.25
C TYR A 123 -14.09 5.53 -3.23
N PHE A 124 -14.26 6.74 -3.73
CA PHE A 124 -13.20 7.56 -4.33
C PHE A 124 -13.01 8.79 -3.48
N LEU A 125 -11.81 9.32 -3.42
CA LEU A 125 -11.58 10.63 -2.85
C LEU A 125 -12.05 11.73 -3.82
N PRO A 126 -12.53 12.88 -3.30
CA PRO A 126 -13.05 13.97 -4.16
C PRO A 126 -12.02 14.53 -5.14
N TRP A 127 -10.75 14.41 -4.79
CA TRP A 127 -9.62 14.82 -5.61
C TRP A 127 -8.86 13.56 -6.05
N SER A 128 -8.73 13.36 -7.35
CA SER A 128 -8.17 12.12 -7.95
C SER A 128 -7.10 12.46 -8.98
N PRO A 129 -5.92 12.95 -8.54
CA PRO A 129 -4.85 13.40 -9.43
C PRO A 129 -4.06 12.26 -10.05
N ILE A 130 -4.19 11.04 -9.53
CA ILE A 130 -3.42 9.88 -9.95
C ILE A 130 -4.10 9.24 -11.15
N MET A 131 -3.35 9.03 -12.22
CA MET A 131 -3.86 8.35 -13.41
C MET A 131 -3.99 6.85 -13.15
N ALA A 132 -5.16 6.28 -13.49
CA ALA A 132 -5.36 4.84 -13.40
C ALA A 132 -4.42 4.07 -14.33
N SER A 133 -3.71 3.09 -13.78
CA SER A 133 -2.78 2.25 -14.51
C SER A 133 -3.54 1.27 -15.44
N PRO A 134 -3.06 1.03 -16.67
CA PRO A 134 -3.65 0.02 -17.53
C PRO A 134 -3.41 -1.38 -16.96
N ILE A 135 -4.48 -2.19 -16.92
CA ILE A 135 -4.42 -3.59 -16.42
C ILE A 135 -3.62 -4.49 -17.37
N ARG A 136 -3.68 -4.21 -18.69
CA ARG A 136 -3.01 -5.04 -19.69
C ARG A 136 -1.53 -4.68 -19.79
N LEU A 137 -0.65 -5.67 -19.67
CA LEU A 137 0.80 -5.52 -19.73
C LEU A 137 1.27 -4.78 -20.99
N ARG A 138 0.69 -5.12 -22.16
CA ARG A 138 1.01 -4.47 -23.44
C ARG A 138 0.69 -2.96 -23.43
N SER A 139 -0.40 -2.56 -22.78
CA SER A 139 -0.79 -1.16 -22.66
C SER A 139 0.10 -0.40 -21.68
N PHE A 140 0.62 -1.11 -20.67
CA PHE A 140 1.56 -0.55 -19.71
C PHE A 140 2.89 -0.15 -20.35
N PHE A 141 3.39 -0.92 -21.33
CA PHE A 141 4.62 -0.58 -22.08
C PHE A 141 4.36 0.37 -23.27
N GLY A 142 3.16 0.92 -23.41
CA GLY A 142 2.79 1.90 -24.43
C GLY A 142 2.82 3.36 -23.91
N LYS A 143 2.37 4.28 -24.78
CA LYS A 143 2.29 5.72 -24.44
C LYS A 143 1.47 6.01 -23.18
N TRP A 144 0.41 5.24 -22.95
CA TRP A 144 -0.43 5.38 -21.76
C TRP A 144 0.35 5.05 -20.48
N GLY A 145 1.05 3.92 -20.44
CA GLY A 145 1.84 3.54 -19.26
C GLY A 145 2.96 4.53 -18.98
N TYR A 146 3.58 5.11 -20.01
CA TYR A 146 4.57 6.17 -19.84
C TYR A 146 3.95 7.42 -19.16
N ALA A 147 2.77 7.86 -19.63
CA ALA A 147 2.05 8.98 -19.02
C ALA A 147 1.67 8.69 -17.56
N VAL A 148 1.23 7.45 -17.26
CA VAL A 148 0.94 7.01 -15.88
C VAL A 148 2.20 7.09 -15.02
N LEU A 149 3.34 6.56 -15.48
CA LEU A 149 4.60 6.61 -14.73
C LEU A 149 5.04 8.05 -14.43
N GLN A 150 4.93 8.97 -15.41
CA GLN A 150 5.23 10.39 -15.19
C GLN A 150 4.30 11.01 -14.15
N ASN A 151 3.01 10.68 -14.20
CA ASN A 151 2.03 11.15 -13.24
C ASN A 151 2.31 10.62 -11.84
N GLU A 152 2.54 9.31 -11.69
CA GLU A 152 2.89 8.67 -10.41
C GLU A 152 4.21 9.20 -9.85
N MET A 153 5.21 9.43 -10.69
CA MET A 153 6.49 10.05 -10.28
C MET A 153 6.25 11.41 -9.64
N ARG A 154 5.42 12.26 -10.26
CA ARG A 154 5.12 13.60 -9.77
C ARG A 154 4.33 13.59 -8.47
N TRP A 155 3.27 12.78 -8.39
CA TRP A 155 2.30 12.84 -7.30
C TRP A 155 2.61 11.92 -6.13
N ILE A 156 3.41 10.87 -6.35
CA ILE A 156 3.68 9.85 -5.34
C ILE A 156 5.18 9.71 -5.08
N TRP A 157 5.97 9.36 -6.10
CA TRP A 157 7.37 9.00 -5.89
C TRP A 157 8.21 10.16 -5.38
N LEU A 158 8.15 11.32 -6.03
CA LEU A 158 8.90 12.51 -5.58
C LEU A 158 8.53 12.91 -4.15
N PRO A 159 7.24 13.07 -3.76
CA PRO A 159 6.88 13.35 -2.38
C PRO A 159 7.38 12.29 -1.38
N CYS A 160 7.17 11.00 -1.67
CA CYS A 160 7.57 9.92 -0.76
C CYS A 160 9.07 9.84 -0.56
N PHE A 161 9.86 9.92 -1.65
CA PHE A 161 11.32 9.89 -1.55
C PHE A 161 11.88 11.17 -0.93
N SER A 162 11.26 12.33 -1.13
CA SER A 162 11.64 13.57 -0.44
C SER A 162 11.44 13.45 1.07
N VAL A 163 10.31 12.89 1.52
CA VAL A 163 10.05 12.63 2.95
C VAL A 163 11.08 11.62 3.49
N ALA A 164 11.38 10.55 2.75
CA ALA A 164 12.36 9.56 3.17
C ALA A 164 13.77 10.17 3.30
N ALA A 165 14.21 10.96 2.32
CA ALA A 165 15.49 11.63 2.34
C ALA A 165 15.60 12.64 3.49
N PHE A 166 14.56 13.45 3.70
CA PHE A 166 14.51 14.42 4.78
C PHE A 166 14.53 13.77 6.17
N SER A 167 13.76 12.69 6.36
CA SER A 167 13.77 11.91 7.59
C SER A 167 15.13 11.32 7.89
N ARG A 168 15.82 10.80 6.87
CA ARG A 168 17.20 10.27 7.02
C ARG A 168 18.19 11.37 7.38
N LEU A 169 18.09 12.53 6.72
CA LEU A 169 18.95 13.67 7.01
C LEU A 169 18.81 14.12 8.48
N ILE A 170 17.60 14.27 8.97
CA ILE A 170 17.36 14.63 10.37
C ILE A 170 18.02 13.62 11.32
N ARG A 171 17.87 12.32 11.05
CA ARG A 171 18.46 11.27 11.91
C ARG A 171 19.99 11.20 11.85
N LEU A 172 20.62 11.72 10.79
CA LEU A 172 22.08 11.80 10.70
C LEU A 172 22.63 13.04 11.42
N LEU A 173 21.79 14.05 11.64
CA LEU A 173 22.16 15.30 12.32
C LEU A 173 21.84 15.30 13.81
N ALA A 174 21.02 14.35 14.30
CA ALA A 174 20.64 14.16 15.70
C ALA A 174 21.54 13.16 16.40
#